data_b5947bd26562cd4969faf8d653ea04bd
#
_entry.id   b5947bd26562cd4969faf8d653ea04bd
#
_cell.length_a   1.000
_cell.length_b   1.000
_cell.length_c   1.000
_cell.angle_alpha   90.00
_cell.angle_beta   90.00
_cell.angle_gamma   90.00
#
_symmetry.space_group_name_H-M   'P 1'
#
loop_
_entity.id
_entity.type
_entity.pdbx_description
1 polymer ?
#
loop_
_entity_poly.entity_id
_entity_poly.type
_entity_poly.pdbx_seq_one_letter_code
_entity_poly.pdbx_strand_id
1 'polypeptide(L)'
;MNKVEKALIYALFVHLHHNTDKAIDFALFKQLNQKVDRIWPGALLVGPEANDDAAVFRIPDTDCFITAKMESHCSPSVPRPYDAAATGAGGAMRDVVAMGARPMFLLDFIGTRPLEDEVIVGPCGFEGKCACGNCEIMTSKDRINLMLKGMA
;
A
#
# COMPACT_ATOMS: atom_id res chain seq x y z
N MET A 1 4.86 23.40 -1.10
CA MET A 1 4.87 21.93 -1.22
C MET A 1 5.87 21.57 -2.30
N ASN A 2 6.89 20.79 -1.98
CA ASN A 2 7.92 20.39 -2.94
C ASN A 2 7.41 19.26 -3.88
N LYS A 3 8.21 18.92 -4.94
CA LYS A 3 7.81 17.92 -5.94
C LYS A 3 7.60 16.51 -5.32
N VAL A 4 8.37 16.17 -4.29
CA VAL A 4 8.29 14.86 -3.59
C VAL A 4 7.02 14.79 -2.73
N GLU A 5 6.69 15.85 -2.01
CA GLU A 5 5.46 15.93 -1.21
C GLU A 5 4.22 15.79 -2.10
N LYS A 6 4.24 16.37 -3.29
CA LYS A 6 3.14 16.24 -4.26
C LYS A 6 2.97 14.81 -4.75
N ALA A 7 4.06 14.13 -5.06
CA ALA A 7 4.05 12.73 -5.50
C ALA A 7 3.55 11.78 -4.37
N LEU A 8 3.98 12.02 -3.11
CA LEU A 8 3.51 11.27 -1.95
C LEU A 8 2.02 11.45 -1.69
N ILE A 9 1.51 12.68 -1.81
CA ILE A 9 0.07 12.95 -1.66
C ILE A 9 -0.72 12.22 -2.75
N TYR A 10 -0.24 12.22 -3.98
CA TYR A 10 -0.89 11.49 -5.05
C TYR A 10 -0.89 9.98 -4.81
N ALA A 11 0.25 9.40 -4.41
CA ALA A 11 0.35 8.00 -4.05
C ALA A 11 -0.63 7.63 -2.92
N LEU A 12 -0.81 8.50 -1.92
CA LEU A 12 -1.80 8.31 -0.85
C LEU A 12 -3.24 8.29 -1.39
N PHE A 13 -3.55 9.14 -2.36
CA PHE A 13 -4.86 9.15 -3.00
C PHE A 13 -5.13 7.89 -3.82
N VAL A 14 -4.15 7.37 -4.54
CA VAL A 14 -4.26 6.10 -5.27
C VAL A 14 -4.50 4.93 -4.30
N HIS A 15 -3.90 4.97 -3.12
CA HIS A 15 -4.13 3.96 -2.08
C HIS A 15 -5.55 3.96 -1.51
N LEU A 16 -6.11 5.14 -1.24
CA LEU A 16 -7.50 5.26 -0.77
C LEU A 16 -8.50 4.64 -1.76
N HIS A 17 -8.15 4.59 -3.02
CA HIS A 17 -8.92 4.00 -4.09
C HIS A 17 -9.13 2.50 -3.98
N HIS A 18 -8.12 1.74 -3.71
CA HIS A 18 -8.26 0.28 -3.63
C HIS A 18 -9.17 -0.22 -2.51
N ASN A 19 -9.60 0.68 -1.63
CA ASN A 19 -10.39 0.35 -0.44
C ASN A 19 -11.84 0.86 -0.47
N THR A 20 -12.28 1.48 -1.57
CA THR A 20 -13.63 2.03 -1.71
C THR A 20 -14.45 1.31 -2.77
N ASP A 21 -15.78 1.43 -2.72
CA ASP A 21 -16.70 0.83 -3.67
C ASP A 21 -16.51 1.45 -5.08
N LYS A 22 -16.40 0.63 -6.11
CA LYS A 22 -16.07 1.01 -7.50
C LYS A 22 -16.90 2.16 -8.08
N ALA A 23 -18.15 2.32 -7.65
CA ALA A 23 -19.00 3.40 -8.14
C ALA A 23 -18.63 4.77 -7.56
N ILE A 24 -18.21 4.81 -6.29
CA ILE A 24 -17.71 6.02 -5.62
C ILE A 24 -16.34 6.36 -6.17
N ASP A 25 -15.55 5.35 -6.47
CA ASP A 25 -14.21 5.44 -7.02
C ASP A 25 -14.17 6.24 -8.31
N PHE A 26 -14.99 5.92 -9.29
CA PHE A 26 -14.99 6.60 -10.58
C PHE A 26 -15.26 8.11 -10.47
N ALA A 27 -16.20 8.51 -9.63
CA ALA A 27 -16.52 9.92 -9.42
C ALA A 27 -15.39 10.66 -8.69
N LEU A 28 -14.79 10.01 -7.68
CA LEU A 28 -13.68 10.55 -6.92
C LEU A 28 -12.41 10.67 -7.77
N PHE A 29 -12.12 9.68 -8.61
CA PHE A 29 -10.94 9.69 -9.48
C PHE A 29 -10.97 10.78 -10.51
N LYS A 30 -12.12 10.98 -11.16
CA LYS A 30 -12.28 12.07 -12.12
C LYS A 30 -11.96 13.43 -11.48
N GLN A 31 -12.35 13.63 -10.22
CA GLN A 31 -12.06 14.85 -9.49
C GLN A 31 -10.58 14.93 -9.07
N LEU A 32 -9.98 13.81 -8.66
CA LEU A 32 -8.58 13.74 -8.24
C LEU A 32 -7.64 13.95 -9.43
N ASN A 33 -7.90 13.32 -10.56
CA ASN A 33 -7.13 13.51 -11.79
C ASN A 33 -7.13 14.97 -12.23
N GLN A 34 -8.28 15.64 -12.19
CA GLN A 34 -8.36 17.06 -12.47
C GLN A 34 -7.52 17.92 -11.50
N LYS A 35 -7.42 17.52 -10.24
CA LYS A 35 -6.58 18.20 -9.25
C LYS A 35 -5.09 17.93 -9.47
N VAL A 36 -4.72 16.73 -9.83
CA VAL A 36 -3.33 16.35 -10.15
C VAL A 36 -2.86 17.13 -11.36
N ASP A 37 -3.65 17.19 -12.43
CA ASP A 37 -3.32 17.96 -13.63
C ASP A 37 -3.14 19.46 -13.35
N ARG A 38 -3.90 20.02 -12.40
CA ARG A 38 -3.71 21.41 -11.98
C ARG A 38 -2.40 21.63 -11.21
N ILE A 39 -1.98 20.64 -10.42
CA ILE A 39 -0.77 20.71 -9.59
C ILE A 39 0.48 20.42 -10.42
N TRP A 40 0.35 19.50 -11.37
CA TRP A 40 1.46 19.00 -12.18
C TRP A 40 0.98 18.61 -13.59
N PRO A 41 0.70 19.59 -14.46
CA PRO A 41 0.13 19.35 -15.78
C PRO A 41 0.98 18.38 -16.63
N GLY A 42 0.34 17.35 -17.18
CA GLY A 42 0.99 16.39 -18.08
C GLY A 42 2.03 15.47 -17.44
N ALA A 43 2.13 15.46 -16.11
CA ALA A 43 3.05 14.56 -15.43
C ALA A 43 2.50 13.13 -15.28
N LEU A 44 1.19 12.98 -15.05
CA LEU A 44 0.55 11.68 -14.94
C LEU A 44 0.34 11.08 -16.34
N LEU A 45 1.00 9.97 -16.63
CA LEU A 45 0.90 9.25 -17.90
C LEU A 45 -0.04 8.05 -17.82
N VAL A 46 0.02 7.31 -16.71
CA VAL A 46 -0.86 6.20 -16.40
C VAL A 46 -1.45 6.46 -15.02
N GLY A 47 -2.73 6.70 -14.98
CA GLY A 47 -3.48 6.98 -13.77
C GLY A 47 -4.58 5.95 -13.51
N PRO A 48 -5.44 6.22 -12.53
CA PRO A 48 -6.51 5.30 -12.12
C PRO A 48 -7.48 4.93 -13.24
N GLU A 49 -7.68 5.80 -14.21
CA GLU A 49 -8.56 5.57 -15.38
C GLU A 49 -8.03 4.49 -16.33
N ALA A 50 -6.73 4.25 -16.32
CA ALA A 50 -6.12 3.21 -17.15
C ALA A 50 -6.42 1.80 -16.62
N ASN A 51 -6.82 1.68 -15.35
CA ASN A 51 -7.05 0.41 -14.66
C ASN A 51 -5.88 -0.56 -14.81
N ASP A 52 -4.67 -0.03 -14.71
CA ASP A 52 -3.42 -0.76 -14.86
C ASP A 52 -2.79 -1.08 -13.49
N ASP A 53 -1.71 -1.86 -13.47
CA ASP A 53 -1.11 -2.41 -12.25
C ASP A 53 -0.50 -1.34 -11.35
N ALA A 54 0.07 -0.27 -11.94
CA ALA A 54 0.68 0.83 -11.19
C ALA A 54 0.56 2.17 -11.93
N ALA A 55 0.75 3.27 -11.20
CA ALA A 55 0.75 4.60 -11.77
C ALA A 55 2.13 4.95 -12.37
N VAL A 56 2.14 5.69 -13.48
CA VAL A 56 3.36 6.17 -14.14
C VAL A 56 3.34 7.68 -14.23
N PHE A 57 4.43 8.30 -13.78
CA PHE A 57 4.63 9.75 -13.80
C PHE A 57 5.87 10.12 -14.60
N ARG A 58 5.78 11.19 -15.35
CA ARG A 58 6.95 11.87 -15.91
C ARG A 58 7.57 12.80 -14.86
N ILE A 59 8.87 12.77 -14.69
CA ILE A 59 9.58 13.81 -13.93
C ILE A 59 9.67 15.04 -14.83
N PRO A 60 9.14 16.22 -14.43
CA PRO A 60 9.19 17.42 -15.23
C PRO A 60 10.62 17.79 -15.62
N ASP A 61 10.75 18.33 -16.83
CA ASP A 61 12.02 18.79 -17.39
C ASP A 61 13.08 17.67 -17.55
N THR A 62 12.63 16.41 -17.60
CA THR A 62 13.49 15.24 -17.84
C THR A 62 12.81 14.21 -18.73
N ASP A 63 13.58 13.26 -19.26
CA ASP A 63 13.08 12.08 -19.96
C ASP A 63 12.93 10.88 -19.03
N CYS A 64 12.87 11.12 -17.71
CA CYS A 64 12.73 10.08 -16.71
C CYS A 64 11.28 9.90 -16.27
N PHE A 65 10.94 8.65 -15.98
CA PHE A 65 9.63 8.26 -15.49
C PHE A 65 9.75 7.54 -14.13
N ILE A 66 8.74 7.72 -13.29
CA ILE A 66 8.61 7.01 -12.02
C ILE A 66 7.35 6.16 -12.09
N THR A 67 7.48 4.89 -11.76
CA THR A 67 6.36 4.00 -11.52
C THR A 67 6.15 3.86 -10.01
N ALA A 68 4.92 4.02 -9.56
CA ALA A 68 4.57 3.96 -8.14
C ALA A 68 3.35 3.06 -7.93
N LYS A 69 3.46 2.15 -6.97
CA LYS A 69 2.38 1.29 -6.49
C LYS A 69 2.21 1.48 -5.00
N MET A 70 0.96 1.47 -4.56
CA MET A 70 0.61 1.37 -3.13
C MET A 70 -0.31 0.18 -2.93
N GLU A 71 -0.11 -0.51 -1.82
CA GLU A 71 -0.89 -1.68 -1.46
C GLU A 71 -1.15 -1.71 0.04
N SER A 72 -2.23 -2.37 0.48
CA SER A 72 -2.58 -2.54 1.87
C SER A 72 -2.88 -3.99 2.18
N HIS A 73 -2.16 -4.54 3.15
CA HIS A 73 -2.36 -5.89 3.68
C HIS A 73 -2.75 -5.89 5.16
N CYS A 74 -3.56 -4.91 5.57
CA CYS A 74 -3.99 -4.75 6.97
C CYS A 74 -4.75 -5.96 7.49
N SER A 75 -5.81 -6.38 6.78
CA SER A 75 -6.66 -7.49 7.23
C SER A 75 -5.92 -8.83 7.31
N PRO A 76 -5.21 -9.30 6.27
CA PRO A 76 -4.49 -10.56 6.36
C PRO A 76 -3.33 -10.54 7.37
N SER A 77 -2.80 -9.38 7.74
CA SER A 77 -1.73 -9.28 8.74
C SER A 77 -2.18 -9.64 10.17
N VAL A 78 -3.48 -9.67 10.43
CA VAL A 78 -4.02 -10.09 11.73
C VAL A 78 -3.86 -11.59 11.94
N PRO A 79 -4.37 -12.48 11.05
CA PRO A 79 -4.19 -13.92 11.20
C PRO A 79 -2.81 -14.45 10.80
N ARG A 80 -2.13 -13.81 9.83
CA ARG A 80 -0.88 -14.29 9.23
C ARG A 80 0.09 -13.15 8.92
N PRO A 81 0.74 -12.58 9.91
CA PRO A 81 1.56 -11.38 9.73
C PRO A 81 2.75 -11.57 8.76
N TYR A 82 3.43 -12.72 8.80
CA TYR A 82 4.53 -13.03 7.90
C TYR A 82 4.06 -13.13 6.43
N ASP A 83 3.05 -13.96 6.17
CA ASP A 83 2.56 -14.20 4.80
C ASP A 83 1.93 -12.92 4.21
N ALA A 84 1.23 -12.15 5.02
CA ALA A 84 0.62 -10.89 4.60
C ALA A 84 1.68 -9.88 4.20
N ALA A 85 2.74 -9.74 4.97
CA ALA A 85 3.83 -8.82 4.67
C ALA A 85 4.62 -9.26 3.42
N ALA A 86 4.93 -10.54 3.29
CA ALA A 86 5.59 -11.10 2.11
C ALA A 86 4.77 -10.88 0.85
N THR A 87 3.45 -11.12 0.92
CA THR A 87 2.55 -10.94 -0.22
C THR A 87 2.38 -9.46 -0.57
N GLY A 88 2.27 -8.58 0.44
CA GLY A 88 2.15 -7.14 0.22
C GLY A 88 3.38 -6.55 -0.47
N ALA A 89 4.56 -6.83 0.06
CA ALA A 89 5.82 -6.39 -0.54
C ALA A 89 6.02 -6.97 -1.94
N GLY A 90 5.84 -8.29 -2.11
CA GLY A 90 5.98 -8.97 -3.39
C GLY A 90 4.97 -8.51 -4.43
N GLY A 91 3.71 -8.29 -4.04
CA GLY A 91 2.64 -7.79 -4.90
C GLY A 91 2.94 -6.39 -5.42
N ALA A 92 3.30 -5.46 -4.53
CA ALA A 92 3.66 -4.10 -4.91
C ALA A 92 4.86 -4.05 -5.86
N MET A 93 5.90 -4.84 -5.59
CA MET A 93 7.06 -4.92 -6.48
C MET A 93 6.72 -5.53 -7.84
N ARG A 94 5.88 -6.58 -7.86
CA ARG A 94 5.45 -7.23 -9.11
C ARG A 94 4.70 -6.27 -10.02
N ASP A 95 3.83 -5.45 -9.47
CA ASP A 95 3.05 -4.49 -10.23
C ASP A 95 3.95 -3.41 -10.87
N VAL A 96 4.99 -2.97 -10.17
CA VAL A 96 6.01 -2.07 -10.74
C VAL A 96 6.77 -2.76 -11.90
N VAL A 97 7.10 -4.05 -11.75
CA VAL A 97 7.76 -4.82 -12.81
C VAL A 97 6.82 -5.04 -14.01
N ALA A 98 5.52 -5.30 -13.77
CA ALA A 98 4.53 -5.46 -14.82
C ALA A 98 4.41 -4.21 -15.70
N MET A 99 4.61 -3.01 -15.12
CA MET A 99 4.69 -1.75 -15.85
C MET A 99 6.03 -1.52 -16.58
N GLY A 100 6.92 -2.50 -16.60
CA GLY A 100 8.23 -2.40 -17.24
C GLY A 100 9.27 -1.61 -16.46
N ALA A 101 9.02 -1.28 -15.21
CA ALA A 101 9.92 -0.51 -14.37
C ALA A 101 10.70 -1.41 -13.39
N ARG A 102 11.88 -0.95 -12.98
CA ARG A 102 12.68 -1.63 -11.96
C ARG A 102 12.31 -1.10 -10.58
N PRO A 103 11.89 -1.96 -9.62
CA PRO A 103 11.71 -1.56 -8.23
C PRO A 103 13.03 -1.04 -7.65
N MET A 104 13.01 0.15 -7.06
CA MET A 104 14.19 0.80 -6.50
C MET A 104 14.18 0.81 -4.98
N PHE A 105 13.00 0.94 -4.38
CA PHE A 105 12.81 0.95 -2.93
C PHE A 105 11.36 0.60 -2.60
N LEU A 106 11.17 0.14 -1.38
CA LEU A 106 9.88 -0.13 -0.75
C LEU A 106 9.76 0.77 0.48
N LEU A 107 8.59 1.38 0.67
CA LEU A 107 8.25 2.14 1.87
C LEU A 107 7.11 1.43 2.58
N ASP A 108 7.32 1.07 3.83
CA ASP A 108 6.33 0.42 4.66
C ASP A 108 5.84 1.31 5.80
N PHE A 109 4.54 1.25 6.04
CA PHE A 109 3.90 1.83 7.21
C PHE A 109 3.23 0.72 8.02
N ILE A 110 3.84 0.32 9.11
CA ILE A 110 3.32 -0.70 9.99
C ILE A 110 2.62 -0.04 11.19
N GLY A 111 1.28 -0.07 11.17
CA GLY A 111 0.48 0.35 12.31
C GLY A 111 0.34 -0.79 13.32
N THR A 112 0.52 -0.48 14.61
CA THR A 112 0.37 -1.45 15.69
C THR A 112 -0.15 -0.80 16.97
N ARG A 113 -0.56 -1.62 17.93
CA ARG A 113 -0.74 -1.23 19.34
C ARG A 113 0.63 -0.94 19.97
N PRO A 114 0.68 -0.42 21.20
CA PRO A 114 1.93 -0.34 21.95
C PRO A 114 2.70 -1.66 21.88
N LEU A 115 4.03 -1.57 21.80
CA LEU A 115 4.89 -2.74 21.48
C LEU A 115 4.77 -3.88 22.49
N GLU A 116 4.47 -3.53 23.75
CA GLU A 116 4.34 -4.49 24.85
C GLU A 116 2.95 -5.11 24.97
N ASP A 117 1.98 -4.58 24.20
CA ASP A 117 0.62 -5.13 24.24
C ASP A 117 0.56 -6.52 23.61
N GLU A 118 -0.20 -7.39 24.26
CA GLU A 118 -0.52 -8.70 23.70
C GLU A 118 -1.51 -8.59 22.55
N VAL A 119 -1.26 -9.33 21.50
CA VAL A 119 -2.11 -9.46 20.31
C VAL A 119 -2.34 -10.94 20.00
N ILE A 120 -3.52 -11.23 19.48
CA ILE A 120 -3.88 -12.56 19.02
C ILE A 120 -3.58 -12.67 17.54
N VAL A 121 -2.72 -13.62 17.16
CA VAL A 121 -2.39 -13.92 15.76
C VAL A 121 -3.06 -15.24 15.39
N GLY A 122 -3.91 -15.20 14.39
CA GLY A 122 -4.70 -16.34 13.94
C GLY A 122 -6.15 -15.98 13.62
N PRO A 123 -7.01 -16.97 13.38
CA PRO A 123 -8.39 -16.74 12.93
C PRO A 123 -9.24 -15.82 13.83
N CYS A 124 -8.99 -15.84 15.15
CA CYS A 124 -9.73 -15.03 16.12
C CYS A 124 -9.09 -13.65 16.41
N GLY A 125 -8.05 -13.27 15.68
CA GLY A 125 -7.31 -12.04 15.94
C GLY A 125 -8.15 -10.76 15.84
N PHE A 126 -9.21 -10.78 15.05
CA PHE A 126 -10.15 -9.66 14.92
C PHE A 126 -11.10 -9.51 16.11
N GLU A 127 -11.37 -10.58 16.84
CA GLU A 127 -12.33 -10.60 17.94
C GLU A 127 -11.70 -10.21 19.27
N GLY A 128 -10.37 -10.20 19.35
CA GLY A 128 -9.61 -9.91 20.56
C GLY A 128 -9.72 -10.97 21.66
N LYS A 129 -10.37 -12.10 21.38
CA LYS A 129 -10.51 -13.28 22.27
C LYS A 129 -10.35 -14.55 21.47
N CYS A 130 -9.66 -15.53 22.01
CA CYS A 130 -9.51 -16.82 21.38
C CYS A 130 -9.95 -17.96 22.28
N ALA A 131 -10.87 -18.78 21.76
CA ALA A 131 -11.30 -20.05 22.37
C ALA A 131 -11.10 -21.25 21.42
N CYS A 132 -10.52 -21.01 20.20
CA CYS A 132 -10.43 -22.04 19.17
C CYS A 132 -9.19 -22.95 19.29
N GLY A 133 -8.19 -22.58 20.09
CA GLY A 133 -6.93 -23.30 20.23
C GLY A 133 -5.95 -23.19 19.04
N ASN A 134 -6.33 -22.45 17.97
CA ASN A 134 -5.54 -22.32 16.75
C ASN A 134 -4.92 -20.92 16.58
N CYS A 135 -4.85 -20.14 17.65
CA CYS A 135 -4.24 -18.82 17.65
C CYS A 135 -3.05 -18.79 18.59
N GLU A 136 -2.09 -17.95 18.28
CA GLU A 136 -0.97 -17.62 19.15
C GLU A 136 -1.20 -16.26 19.80
N ILE A 137 -0.76 -16.14 21.06
CA ILE A 137 -0.70 -14.86 21.77
C ILE A 137 0.77 -14.43 21.74
N MET A 138 1.03 -13.24 21.24
CA MET A 138 2.38 -12.68 21.19
C MET A 138 2.33 -11.18 21.45
N THR A 139 3.47 -10.56 21.66
CA THR A 139 3.54 -9.09 21.76
C THR A 139 3.37 -8.44 20.39
N SER A 140 2.91 -7.21 20.36
CA SER A 140 2.88 -6.39 19.13
C SER A 140 4.27 -6.28 18.48
N LYS A 141 5.33 -6.24 19.30
CA LYS A 141 6.71 -6.26 18.85
C LYS A 141 7.08 -7.54 18.09
N ASP A 142 6.68 -8.70 18.60
CA ASP A 142 6.96 -9.99 17.96
C ASP A 142 6.18 -10.12 16.64
N ARG A 143 4.93 -9.65 16.63
CA ARG A 143 4.14 -9.58 15.39
C ARG A 143 4.81 -8.70 14.33
N ILE A 144 5.32 -7.52 14.70
CA ILE A 144 6.08 -6.67 13.77
C ILE A 144 7.32 -7.40 13.26
N ASN A 145 8.06 -8.08 14.12
CA ASN A 145 9.24 -8.85 13.73
C ASN A 145 8.92 -9.94 12.70
N LEU A 146 7.75 -10.59 12.82
CA LEU A 146 7.28 -11.53 11.80
C LEU A 146 6.98 -10.83 10.47
N MET A 147 6.34 -9.67 10.50
CA MET A 147 6.09 -8.88 9.28
C MET A 147 7.38 -8.45 8.62
N LEU A 148 8.34 -7.92 9.37
CA LEU A 148 9.65 -7.53 8.84
C LEU A 148 10.40 -8.70 8.20
N LYS A 149 10.33 -9.90 8.78
CA LYS A 149 10.89 -11.11 8.17
C LYS A 149 10.19 -11.54 6.88
N GLY A 150 8.90 -11.26 6.76
CA GLY A 150 8.14 -11.55 5.54
C GLY A 150 8.48 -10.61 4.39
N MET A 151 8.93 -9.38 4.68
CA MET A 151 9.33 -8.39 3.68
C MET A 151 10.80 -8.50 3.24
N ALA A 152 11.63 -9.21 4.00
CA ALA A 152 13.05 -9.39 3.70
C ALA A 152 13.30 -10.51 2.67
#